data_b474d391400271929bedcdb2f6b720eb
#
_entry.id   b474d391400271929bedcdb2f6b720eb
#
_cell.length_a   1.000
_cell.length_b   1.000
_cell.length_c   1.000
_cell.angle_alpha   90.00
_cell.angle_beta   90.00
_cell.angle_gamma   90.00
#
_symmetry.space_group_name_H-M   'P 1'
#
loop_
_entity.id
_entity.type
_entity.pdbx_description
1 polymer ?
#
loop_
_entity_poly.entity_id
_entity_poly.type
_entity_poly.pdbx_seq_one_letter_code
_entity_poly.pdbx_strand_id
1 'polypeptide(L)'
;VFLRISMGINGARYVSLFRGLVGIFMFGVQTYFISKSFSYLIRIGFHLFDNTILDQDIFLIFYLGMNFIDWTAFIFAILLQFFLFSRGHSFNKLFINFSAMFVYFGLSLFLIIIISENYIAVSQSFKDLLIFENFLSRENIIPIITIAGTIFAYFSIVILNFGDFSRYVKNEKELNFGNLSLILNLIIFSL
;
A
#
# COMPACT_ATOMS: atom_id res chain seq x y z
N VAL A 1 1.95 -1.47 -27.18
CA VAL A 1 1.34 -1.79 -28.49
C VAL A 1 -0.04 -1.13 -28.57
N PHE A 2 -0.93 -1.31 -27.60
CA PHE A 2 -2.31 -0.79 -27.61
C PHE A 2 -2.39 0.74 -27.79
N LEU A 3 -1.60 1.50 -27.06
CA LEU A 3 -1.56 2.96 -27.15
C LEU A 3 -1.07 3.48 -28.51
N ARG A 4 -0.24 2.71 -29.22
CA ARG A 4 0.21 3.09 -30.56
C ARG A 4 -0.88 2.93 -31.62
N ILE A 5 -1.76 1.98 -31.41
CA ILE A 5 -2.90 1.72 -32.32
C ILE A 5 -3.96 2.81 -32.15
N SER A 6 -4.25 3.22 -30.90
CA SER A 6 -5.32 4.19 -30.61
C SER A 6 -4.89 5.65 -30.78
N MET A 7 -3.64 6.01 -30.47
CA MET A 7 -3.18 7.42 -30.38
C MET A 7 -2.02 7.75 -31.34
N GLY A 8 -1.59 6.78 -32.18
CA GLY A 8 -0.42 6.95 -33.03
C GLY A 8 0.91 6.96 -32.23
N ILE A 9 2.02 7.11 -32.95
CA ILE A 9 3.37 7.01 -32.35
C ILE A 9 3.65 8.19 -31.42
N ASN A 10 3.30 9.41 -31.82
CA ASN A 10 3.55 10.61 -31.03
C ASN A 10 2.67 10.68 -29.79
N GLY A 11 1.39 10.37 -29.88
CA GLY A 11 0.49 10.28 -28.74
C GLY A 11 0.95 9.24 -27.71
N ALA A 12 1.37 8.08 -28.17
CA ALA A 12 1.90 7.03 -27.29
C ALA A 12 3.17 7.45 -26.53
N ARG A 13 4.03 8.31 -27.12
CA ARG A 13 5.22 8.84 -26.44
C ARG A 13 4.83 9.77 -25.27
N TYR A 14 3.90 10.69 -25.47
CA TYR A 14 3.44 11.59 -24.39
C TYR A 14 2.81 10.83 -23.25
N VAL A 15 1.90 9.89 -23.54
CA VAL A 15 1.28 9.06 -22.51
C VAL A 15 2.31 8.22 -21.76
N SER A 16 3.31 7.68 -22.44
CA SER A 16 4.39 6.93 -21.81
C SER A 16 5.24 7.80 -20.88
N LEU A 17 5.50 9.06 -21.25
CA LEU A 17 6.23 10.01 -20.42
C LEU A 17 5.43 10.36 -19.16
N PHE A 18 4.15 10.70 -19.28
CA PHE A 18 3.27 10.97 -18.13
C PHE A 18 3.18 9.76 -17.20
N ARG A 19 3.02 8.57 -17.77
CA ARG A 19 3.01 7.32 -17.00
C ARG A 19 4.32 7.13 -16.23
N GLY A 20 5.47 7.43 -16.85
CA GLY A 20 6.77 7.39 -16.18
C GLY A 20 6.87 8.37 -15.01
N LEU A 21 6.44 9.62 -15.20
CA LEU A 21 6.43 10.64 -14.14
C LEU A 21 5.54 10.23 -12.95
N VAL A 22 4.32 9.77 -13.23
CA VAL A 22 3.41 9.27 -12.19
C VAL A 22 4.02 8.06 -11.47
N GLY A 23 4.67 7.15 -12.21
CA GLY A 23 5.36 6.00 -11.63
C GLY A 23 6.49 6.40 -10.68
N ILE A 24 7.32 7.37 -11.06
CA ILE A 24 8.41 7.90 -10.21
C ILE A 24 7.83 8.54 -8.94
N PHE A 25 6.79 9.37 -9.07
CA PHE A 25 6.14 10.01 -7.94
C PHE A 25 5.57 8.97 -6.96
N MET A 26 4.83 7.99 -7.46
CA MET A 26 4.23 6.94 -6.64
C MET A 26 5.28 6.03 -6.00
N PHE A 27 6.38 5.75 -6.70
CA PHE A 27 7.51 5.04 -6.12
C PHE A 27 8.10 5.79 -4.93
N GLY A 28 8.28 7.11 -5.06
CA GLY A 28 8.76 7.96 -3.96
C GLY A 28 7.84 7.92 -2.74
N VAL A 29 6.52 8.06 -2.95
CA VAL A 29 5.51 7.99 -1.89
C VAL A 29 5.54 6.63 -1.18
N GLN A 30 5.57 5.53 -1.95
CA GLN A 30 5.63 4.19 -1.37
C GLN A 30 6.93 3.93 -0.61
N THR A 31 8.06 4.40 -1.13
CA THR A 31 9.36 4.31 -0.44
C THR A 31 9.33 5.04 0.89
N TYR A 32 8.71 6.22 0.93
CA TYR A 32 8.53 6.97 2.17
C TYR A 32 7.70 6.18 3.20
N PHE A 33 6.57 5.58 2.81
CA PHE A 33 5.76 4.77 3.74
C PHE A 33 6.53 3.53 4.24
N ILE A 34 7.26 2.84 3.37
CA ILE A 34 8.12 1.72 3.76
C ILE A 34 9.18 2.19 4.75
N SER A 35 9.81 3.34 4.51
CA SER A 35 10.83 3.90 5.40
C SER A 35 10.27 4.23 6.78
N LYS A 36 9.03 4.75 6.86
CA LYS A 36 8.36 4.99 8.15
C LYS A 36 8.12 3.69 8.92
N SER A 37 7.71 2.63 8.25
CA SER A 37 7.56 1.32 8.88
C SER A 37 8.88 0.80 9.46
N PHE A 38 9.98 0.92 8.72
CA PHE A 38 11.31 0.59 9.24
C PHE A 38 11.74 1.49 10.39
N SER A 39 11.45 2.80 10.32
CA SER A 39 11.73 3.72 11.42
C SER A 39 11.03 3.30 12.71
N TYR A 40 9.77 2.91 12.65
CA TYR A 40 9.05 2.38 13.82
C TYR A 40 9.67 1.10 14.35
N LEU A 41 10.07 0.17 13.48
CA LEU A 41 10.75 -1.07 13.92
C LEU A 41 12.08 -0.77 14.62
N ILE A 42 12.87 0.17 14.09
CA ILE A 42 14.13 0.60 14.71
C ILE A 42 13.87 1.23 16.08
N ARG A 43 12.85 2.09 16.22
CA ARG A 43 12.47 2.70 17.49
C ARG A 43 12.03 1.67 18.53
N ILE A 44 11.19 0.71 18.13
CA ILE A 44 10.78 -0.39 18.99
C ILE A 44 12.01 -1.20 19.43
N GLY A 45 12.94 -1.48 18.51
CA GLY A 45 14.19 -2.16 18.83
C GLY A 45 15.01 -1.40 19.89
N PHE A 46 15.22 -0.10 19.70
CA PHE A 46 15.94 0.71 20.70
C PHE A 46 15.22 0.76 22.05
N HIS A 47 13.91 0.92 22.06
CA HIS A 47 13.12 0.92 23.28
C HIS A 47 13.22 -0.40 24.06
N LEU A 48 13.35 -1.53 23.38
CA LEU A 48 13.53 -2.84 24.02
C LEU A 48 14.91 -3.01 24.67
N PHE A 49 15.93 -2.30 24.17
CA PHE A 49 17.29 -2.34 24.74
C PHE A 49 17.47 -1.31 25.85
N ASP A 50 17.08 -0.05 25.61
CA ASP A 50 17.17 1.03 26.59
C ASP A 50 16.24 2.18 26.23
N ASN A 51 15.34 2.55 27.14
CA ASN A 51 14.37 3.62 26.95
C ASN A 51 15.01 5.01 26.80
N THR A 52 16.22 5.21 27.30
CA THR A 52 16.89 6.52 27.31
C THR A 52 17.63 6.84 26.02
N ILE A 53 17.86 5.86 25.15
CA ILE A 53 18.59 6.06 23.89
C ILE A 53 17.85 7.03 22.96
N LEU A 54 16.52 6.96 22.92
CA LEU A 54 15.70 7.79 22.03
C LEU A 54 15.63 9.27 22.44
N ASP A 55 15.98 9.59 23.68
CA ASP A 55 15.98 10.95 24.23
C ASP A 55 17.29 11.73 23.94
N GLN A 56 18.26 11.09 23.29
CA GLN A 56 19.50 11.75 22.91
C GLN A 56 19.27 12.85 21.85
N ASP A 57 19.98 13.96 21.98
CA ASP A 57 19.85 15.14 21.11
C ASP A 57 20.00 14.84 19.62
N ILE A 58 20.81 13.85 19.24
CA ILE A 58 21.02 13.42 17.85
C ILE A 58 19.72 12.93 17.21
N PHE A 59 18.84 12.28 17.97
CA PHE A 59 17.56 11.77 17.45
C PHE A 59 16.46 12.83 17.42
N LEU A 60 16.68 13.97 18.08
CA LEU A 60 15.75 15.10 18.11
C LEU A 60 15.99 16.10 16.97
N ILE A 61 17.12 16.01 16.25
CA ILE A 61 17.42 16.89 15.12
C ILE A 61 16.55 16.51 13.93
N PHE A 62 15.76 17.46 13.44
CA PHE A 62 14.93 17.32 12.24
C PHE A 62 15.58 18.01 11.05
N TYR A 63 15.76 17.28 9.95
CA TYR A 63 16.19 17.79 8.67
C TYR A 63 15.20 17.37 7.58
N LEU A 64 14.64 18.31 6.84
CA LEU A 64 13.59 18.07 5.84
C LEU A 64 12.37 17.29 6.37
N GLY A 65 12.00 17.51 7.64
CA GLY A 65 10.85 16.85 8.26
C GLY A 65 11.10 15.40 8.72
N MET A 66 12.34 14.93 8.66
CA MET A 66 12.75 13.59 9.10
C MET A 66 13.89 13.70 10.13
N ASN A 67 13.85 12.85 11.16
CA ASN A 67 14.94 12.75 12.12
C ASN A 67 16.02 11.76 11.66
N PHE A 68 17.10 11.61 12.41
CA PHE A 68 18.21 10.73 12.07
C PHE A 68 17.76 9.27 11.85
N ILE A 69 16.87 8.76 12.68
CA ILE A 69 16.32 7.39 12.53
C ILE A 69 15.50 7.25 11.24
N ASP A 70 14.68 8.26 10.92
CA ASP A 70 13.90 8.27 9.70
C ASP A 70 14.80 8.28 8.45
N TRP A 71 15.91 9.02 8.47
CA TRP A 71 16.89 9.05 7.38
C TRP A 71 17.60 7.71 7.20
N THR A 72 18.04 7.08 8.31
CA THR A 72 18.66 5.76 8.24
C THR A 72 17.69 4.71 7.71
N ALA A 73 16.44 4.74 8.16
CA ALA A 73 15.37 3.87 7.67
C ALA A 73 15.07 4.11 6.17
N PHE A 74 15.11 5.37 5.72
CA PHE A 74 14.87 5.73 4.32
C PHE A 74 15.99 5.22 3.41
N ILE A 75 17.26 5.41 3.80
CA ILE A 75 18.40 4.87 3.06
C ILE A 75 18.33 3.34 3.02
N PHE A 76 18.01 2.70 4.15
CA PHE A 76 17.83 1.25 4.20
C PHE A 76 16.72 0.77 3.25
N ALA A 77 15.57 1.45 3.22
CA ALA A 77 14.48 1.12 2.31
C ALA A 77 14.90 1.21 0.83
N ILE A 78 15.64 2.26 0.44
CA ILE A 78 16.16 2.42 -0.92
C ILE A 78 17.13 1.29 -1.27
N LEU A 79 18.08 0.97 -0.38
CA LEU A 79 19.05 -0.11 -0.61
C LEU A 79 18.36 -1.46 -0.74
N LEU A 80 17.36 -1.74 0.09
CA LEU A 80 16.54 -2.94 0.02
C LEU A 80 15.82 -3.05 -1.33
N GLN A 81 15.17 -1.97 -1.76
CA GLN A 81 14.46 -1.93 -3.05
C GLN A 81 15.43 -2.14 -4.23
N PHE A 82 16.60 -1.50 -4.19
CA PHE A 82 17.64 -1.70 -5.20
C PHE A 82 18.12 -3.16 -5.24
N PHE A 83 18.35 -3.75 -4.07
CA PHE A 83 18.73 -5.16 -3.96
C PHE A 83 17.64 -6.09 -4.53
N LEU A 84 16.37 -5.88 -4.17
CA LEU A 84 15.25 -6.66 -4.71
C LEU A 84 15.14 -6.53 -6.22
N PHE A 85 15.28 -5.31 -6.75
CA PHE A 85 15.22 -5.05 -8.18
C PHE A 85 16.36 -5.74 -8.93
N SER A 86 17.58 -5.75 -8.37
CA SER A 86 18.76 -6.39 -8.99
C SER A 86 18.67 -7.91 -9.09
N ARG A 87 17.87 -8.55 -8.22
CA ARG A 87 17.70 -10.03 -8.20
C ARG A 87 16.75 -10.58 -9.26
N GLY A 88 16.05 -9.69 -9.97
CA GLY A 88 15.21 -10.05 -11.09
C GLY A 88 13.81 -10.56 -10.73
N HIS A 89 13.03 -10.88 -11.76
CA HIS A 89 11.59 -11.16 -11.66
C HIS A 89 11.24 -12.37 -10.78
N SER A 90 11.97 -13.45 -10.90
CA SER A 90 11.69 -14.70 -10.17
C SER A 90 11.84 -14.54 -8.66
N PHE A 91 12.88 -13.84 -8.23
CA PHE A 91 13.12 -13.54 -6.83
C PHE A 91 12.05 -12.58 -6.27
N ASN A 92 11.72 -11.53 -7.03
CA ASN A 92 10.68 -10.58 -6.66
C ASN A 92 9.32 -11.26 -6.48
N LYS A 93 8.96 -12.20 -7.36
CA LYS A 93 7.73 -12.99 -7.23
C LYS A 93 7.71 -13.80 -5.94
N LEU A 94 8.80 -14.46 -5.60
CA LEU A 94 8.91 -15.22 -4.35
C LEU A 94 8.80 -14.31 -3.13
N PHE A 95 9.49 -13.17 -3.15
CA PHE A 95 9.44 -12.17 -2.08
C PHE A 95 8.03 -11.61 -1.88
N ILE A 96 7.31 -11.27 -2.96
CA ILE A 96 5.94 -10.77 -2.91
C ILE A 96 5.00 -11.82 -2.30
N ASN A 97 5.10 -13.10 -2.71
CA ASN A 97 4.27 -14.16 -2.17
C ASN A 97 4.51 -14.38 -0.68
N PHE A 98 5.77 -14.35 -0.26
CA PHE A 98 6.14 -14.49 1.15
C PHE A 98 5.64 -13.30 1.97
N SER A 99 5.83 -12.07 1.48
CA SER A 99 5.34 -10.85 2.13
C SER A 99 3.81 -10.85 2.24
N ALA A 100 3.11 -11.28 1.20
CA ALA A 100 1.66 -11.39 1.22
C ALA A 100 1.20 -12.36 2.33
N MET A 101 1.83 -13.53 2.46
CA MET A 101 1.51 -14.48 3.52
C MET A 101 1.69 -13.86 4.92
N PHE A 102 2.78 -13.11 5.13
CA PHE A 102 3.03 -12.41 6.41
C PHE A 102 1.98 -11.34 6.70
N VAL A 103 1.60 -10.56 5.69
CA VAL A 103 0.57 -9.53 5.82
C VAL A 103 -0.78 -10.15 6.20
N TYR A 104 -1.19 -11.22 5.50
CA TYR A 104 -2.44 -11.93 5.80
C TYR A 104 -2.46 -12.49 7.22
N PHE A 105 -1.38 -13.14 7.62
CA PHE A 105 -1.26 -13.69 8.97
C PHE A 105 -1.27 -12.59 10.03
N GLY A 106 -0.50 -11.53 9.84
CA GLY A 106 -0.41 -10.40 10.77
C GLY A 106 -1.73 -9.67 10.93
N LEU A 107 -2.42 -9.36 9.82
CA LEU A 107 -3.72 -8.70 9.86
C LEU A 107 -4.80 -9.58 10.48
N SER A 108 -4.80 -10.89 10.20
CA SER A 108 -5.74 -11.83 10.81
C SER A 108 -5.53 -11.92 12.33
N LEU A 109 -4.29 -11.98 12.78
CA LEU A 109 -3.95 -12.00 14.19
C LEU A 109 -4.36 -10.68 14.87
N PHE A 110 -4.09 -9.55 14.24
CA PHE A 110 -4.47 -8.23 14.73
C PHE A 110 -6.00 -8.09 14.86
N LEU A 111 -6.75 -8.56 13.86
CA LEU A 111 -8.20 -8.59 13.87
C LEU A 111 -8.73 -9.43 15.07
N ILE A 112 -8.17 -10.63 15.29
CA ILE A 112 -8.55 -11.48 16.41
C ILE A 112 -8.32 -10.79 17.75
N ILE A 113 -7.16 -10.10 17.91
CA ILE A 113 -6.85 -9.34 19.14
C ILE A 113 -7.88 -8.23 19.36
N ILE A 114 -8.15 -7.41 18.34
CA ILE A 114 -9.13 -6.31 18.44
C ILE A 114 -10.51 -6.83 18.82
N ILE A 115 -10.97 -7.89 18.16
CA ILE A 115 -12.28 -8.48 18.47
C ILE A 115 -12.31 -9.04 19.90
N SER A 116 -11.25 -9.68 20.36
CA SER A 116 -11.20 -10.26 21.71
C SER A 116 -11.22 -9.21 22.82
N GLU A 117 -10.55 -8.09 22.61
CA GLU A 117 -10.46 -7.01 23.60
C GLU A 117 -11.65 -6.05 23.56
N ASN A 118 -12.22 -5.80 22.37
CA ASN A 118 -13.24 -4.75 22.16
C ASN A 118 -14.51 -5.28 21.49
N TYR A 119 -14.94 -6.50 21.80
CA TYR A 119 -16.07 -7.16 21.13
C TYR A 119 -17.35 -6.32 21.11
N ILE A 120 -17.68 -5.65 22.22
CA ILE A 120 -18.90 -4.83 22.33
C ILE A 120 -18.83 -3.61 21.40
N ALA A 121 -17.70 -2.89 21.41
CA ALA A 121 -17.50 -1.71 20.56
C ALA A 121 -17.51 -2.07 19.07
N VAL A 122 -16.81 -3.15 18.69
CA VAL A 122 -16.79 -3.66 17.31
C VAL A 122 -18.19 -4.06 16.85
N SER A 123 -18.94 -4.78 17.70
CA SER A 123 -20.31 -5.21 17.37
C SER A 123 -21.28 -4.02 17.21
N GLN A 124 -21.14 -2.97 18.01
CA GLN A 124 -21.93 -1.74 17.87
C GLN A 124 -21.58 -1.00 16.60
N SER A 125 -20.30 -0.76 16.32
CA SER A 125 -19.85 -0.10 15.10
C SER A 125 -20.30 -0.84 13.84
N PHE A 126 -20.30 -2.18 13.87
CA PHE A 126 -20.78 -2.99 12.76
C PHE A 126 -22.28 -2.86 12.54
N LYS A 127 -23.07 -2.78 13.63
CA LYS A 127 -24.53 -2.52 13.54
C LYS A 127 -24.81 -1.13 12.99
N ASP A 128 -24.06 -0.12 13.42
CA ASP A 128 -24.23 1.26 12.96
C ASP A 128 -23.89 1.43 11.48
N LEU A 129 -22.91 0.67 10.98
CA LEU A 129 -22.58 0.62 9.55
C LEU A 129 -23.69 -0.01 8.70
N LEU A 130 -24.47 -0.94 9.25
CA LEU A 130 -25.58 -1.59 8.55
C LEU A 130 -26.87 -0.74 8.50
N ILE A 131 -26.96 0.35 9.27
CA ILE A 131 -28.08 1.28 9.25
C ILE A 131 -27.93 2.24 8.07
N PHE A 132 -28.66 1.96 6.98
CA PHE A 132 -28.59 2.68 5.71
C PHE A 132 -28.93 4.19 5.81
N GLU A 133 -29.73 4.59 6.79
CA GLU A 133 -30.11 5.98 7.03
C GLU A 133 -28.91 6.85 7.42
N ASN A 134 -27.97 6.30 8.19
CA ASN A 134 -26.75 7.02 8.57
C ASN A 134 -25.75 7.16 7.41
N PHE A 135 -25.80 6.25 6.44
CA PHE A 135 -24.86 6.24 5.31
C PHE A 135 -25.11 7.41 4.34
N LEU A 136 -26.36 7.81 4.14
CA LEU A 136 -26.78 8.88 3.23
C LEU A 136 -26.93 10.23 3.93
N SER A 137 -26.59 10.36 5.20
CA SER A 137 -26.62 11.65 5.89
C SER A 137 -25.63 12.63 5.26
N ARG A 138 -25.98 13.91 5.22
CA ARG A 138 -25.12 14.95 4.61
C ARG A 138 -23.73 15.04 5.26
N GLU A 139 -23.63 14.67 6.53
CA GLU A 139 -22.37 14.65 7.28
C GLU A 139 -21.44 13.52 6.86
N ASN A 140 -21.98 12.39 6.44
CA ASN A 140 -21.22 11.20 6.06
C ASN A 140 -20.93 11.11 4.56
N ILE A 141 -21.72 11.80 3.73
CA ILE A 141 -21.59 11.71 2.26
C ILE A 141 -20.26 12.29 1.76
N ILE A 142 -19.78 13.39 2.37
CA ILE A 142 -18.52 14.04 1.97
C ILE A 142 -17.31 13.15 2.31
N PRO A 143 -17.16 12.60 3.54
CA PRO A 143 -16.12 11.62 3.85
C PRO A 143 -16.15 10.39 2.93
N ILE A 144 -17.34 9.85 2.64
CA ILE A 144 -17.49 8.68 1.75
C ILE A 144 -17.00 8.98 0.33
N ILE A 145 -17.40 10.11 -0.25
CA ILE A 145 -16.94 10.53 -1.59
C ILE A 145 -15.43 10.74 -1.59
N THR A 146 -14.88 11.35 -0.54
CA THR A 146 -13.45 11.58 -0.40
C THR A 146 -12.67 10.28 -0.33
N ILE A 147 -13.12 9.33 0.49
CA ILE A 147 -12.50 7.99 0.61
C ILE A 147 -12.60 7.25 -0.72
N ALA A 148 -13.80 7.20 -1.33
CA ALA A 148 -14.00 6.57 -2.64
C ALA A 148 -13.11 7.18 -3.72
N GLY A 149 -13.00 8.51 -3.76
CA GLY A 149 -12.13 9.23 -4.69
C GLY A 149 -10.65 8.90 -4.48
N THR A 150 -10.21 8.82 -3.24
CA THR A 150 -8.83 8.45 -2.88
C THR A 150 -8.51 7.01 -3.29
N ILE A 151 -9.41 6.07 -3.01
CA ILE A 151 -9.29 4.66 -3.42
C ILE A 151 -9.22 4.57 -4.95
N PHE A 152 -10.14 5.25 -5.65
CA PHE A 152 -10.16 5.26 -7.11
C PHE A 152 -8.87 5.85 -7.69
N ALA A 153 -8.38 6.96 -7.15
CA ALA A 153 -7.13 7.57 -7.57
C ALA A 153 -5.93 6.63 -7.35
N TYR A 154 -5.86 5.95 -6.22
CA TYR A 154 -4.81 4.99 -5.90
C TYR A 154 -4.80 3.79 -6.86
N PHE A 155 -5.97 3.20 -7.12
CA PHE A 155 -6.10 2.05 -8.00
C PHE A 155 -6.11 2.40 -9.50
N SER A 156 -6.25 3.68 -9.87
CA SER A 156 -6.20 4.11 -11.27
C SER A 156 -4.90 3.71 -11.97
N ILE A 157 -3.78 3.66 -11.23
CA ILE A 157 -2.49 3.22 -11.75
C ILE A 157 -2.52 1.74 -12.13
N VAL A 158 -3.19 0.91 -11.35
CA VAL A 158 -3.35 -0.53 -11.64
C VAL A 158 -4.18 -0.71 -12.92
N ILE A 159 -5.25 0.09 -13.08
CA ILE A 159 -6.08 0.07 -14.28
C ILE A 159 -5.27 0.48 -15.51
N LEU A 160 -4.50 1.56 -15.44
CA LEU A 160 -3.66 2.04 -16.54
C LEU A 160 -2.57 1.02 -16.92
N ASN A 161 -2.08 0.25 -15.95
CA ASN A 161 -1.03 -0.76 -16.14
C ASN A 161 -1.58 -2.18 -16.29
N PHE A 162 -2.90 -2.35 -16.35
CA PHE A 162 -3.54 -3.68 -16.42
C PHE A 162 -2.97 -4.55 -17.55
N GLY A 163 -2.71 -3.96 -18.72
CA GLY A 163 -2.10 -4.68 -19.85
C GLY A 163 -0.69 -5.21 -19.59
N ASP A 164 0.06 -4.60 -18.65
CA ASP A 164 1.40 -5.08 -18.28
C ASP A 164 1.34 -6.29 -17.34
N PHE A 165 0.30 -6.38 -16.52
CA PHE A 165 0.07 -7.52 -15.64
C PHE A 165 -0.61 -8.67 -16.38
N SER A 166 -1.64 -8.38 -17.19
CA SER A 166 -2.42 -9.38 -17.90
C SER A 166 -1.60 -10.19 -18.92
N ARG A 167 -0.51 -9.63 -19.46
CA ARG A 167 0.36 -10.34 -20.42
C ARG A 167 1.05 -11.57 -19.83
N TYR A 168 1.15 -11.70 -18.51
CA TYR A 168 1.75 -12.84 -17.83
C TYR A 168 0.76 -13.94 -17.48
N VAL A 169 -0.53 -13.72 -17.75
CA VAL A 169 -1.60 -14.67 -17.47
C VAL A 169 -1.70 -15.67 -18.62
N LYS A 170 -1.81 -16.95 -18.30
CA LYS A 170 -1.82 -18.03 -19.31
C LYS A 170 -3.13 -18.15 -20.04
N ASN A 171 -4.26 -17.98 -19.33
CA ASN A 171 -5.61 -18.20 -19.84
C ASN A 171 -6.58 -17.14 -19.31
N GLU A 172 -7.65 -16.89 -20.05
CA GLU A 172 -8.73 -15.98 -19.68
C GLU A 172 -9.40 -16.39 -18.35
N LYS A 173 -9.53 -17.70 -18.09
CA LYS A 173 -10.08 -18.21 -16.82
C LYS A 173 -9.23 -17.82 -15.61
N GLU A 174 -7.91 -17.89 -15.74
CA GLU A 174 -6.98 -17.46 -14.67
C GLU A 174 -7.05 -15.96 -14.44
N LEU A 175 -7.24 -15.16 -15.50
CA LEU A 175 -7.42 -13.72 -15.40
C LEU A 175 -8.69 -13.38 -14.63
N ASN A 176 -9.81 -13.97 -14.99
CA ASN A 176 -11.09 -13.75 -14.35
C ASN A 176 -11.10 -14.21 -12.89
N PHE A 177 -10.47 -15.34 -12.60
CA PHE A 177 -10.32 -15.82 -11.24
C PHE A 177 -9.41 -14.90 -10.39
N GLY A 178 -8.32 -14.40 -10.99
CA GLY A 178 -7.44 -13.42 -10.34
C GLY A 178 -8.15 -12.11 -10.02
N ASN A 179 -8.95 -11.59 -10.95
CA ASN A 179 -9.76 -10.38 -10.74
C ASN A 179 -10.83 -10.59 -9.66
N LEU A 180 -11.52 -11.74 -9.67
CA LEU A 180 -12.49 -12.07 -8.63
C LEU A 180 -11.82 -12.19 -7.25
N SER A 181 -10.67 -12.85 -7.18
CA SER A 181 -9.88 -12.95 -5.96
C SER A 181 -9.45 -11.57 -5.45
N LEU A 182 -9.03 -10.66 -6.33
CA LEU A 182 -8.68 -9.29 -5.95
C LEU A 182 -9.88 -8.57 -5.32
N ILE A 183 -11.05 -8.66 -5.92
CA ILE A 183 -12.28 -8.02 -5.40
C ILE A 183 -12.64 -8.60 -4.03
N LEU A 184 -12.63 -9.92 -3.88
CA LEU A 184 -12.93 -10.58 -2.61
C LEU A 184 -11.94 -10.18 -1.51
N ASN A 185 -10.65 -10.14 -1.84
CA ASN A 185 -9.62 -9.71 -0.89
C ASN A 185 -9.81 -8.25 -0.48
N LEU A 186 -10.11 -7.35 -1.42
CA LEU A 186 -10.37 -5.95 -1.10
C LEU A 186 -11.60 -5.80 -0.18
N ILE A 187 -12.66 -6.55 -0.40
CA ILE A 187 -13.84 -6.55 0.47
C ILE A 187 -13.47 -7.03 1.88
N ILE A 188 -12.77 -8.16 2.00
CA ILE A 188 -12.38 -8.74 3.29
C ILE A 188 -11.48 -7.78 4.09
N PHE A 189 -10.56 -7.07 3.44
CA PHE A 189 -9.64 -6.15 4.11
C PHE A 189 -10.24 -4.75 4.34
N SER A 190 -11.36 -4.40 3.72
CA SER A 190 -12.05 -3.12 3.95
C SER A 190 -13.12 -3.19 5.04
N LEU A 191 -13.54 -4.38 5.43
CA LEU A 191 -14.45 -4.64 6.55
C LEU A 191 -13.70 -4.69 7.88
#